data_f78aab7d2900c424ae64d4b375e1c7ac
#
_entry.id   f78aab7d2900c424ae64d4b375e1c7ac
#
_cell.length_a   1.000
_cell.length_b   1.000
_cell.length_c   1.000
_cell.angle_alpha   90.00
_cell.angle_beta   90.00
_cell.angle_gamma   90.00
#
_symmetry.space_group_name_H-M   'P 1'
#
loop_
_entity.id
_entity.type
_entity.pdbx_description
1 polymer ?
#
loop_
_entity_poly.entity_id
_entity_poly.type
_entity_poly.pdbx_seq_one_letter_code
_entity_poly.pdbx_strand_id
1 'polypeptide(L)'
;MSEIILTQYNGKILGPIAKVLGWIMNGIYYVLNSLFGIENIGLCIIILTLIIYACLFPLTYKQQKFSKLSQKMNPELQAIQKKYKNKRDQVSMQKMQEETQMVYQKYGVSPTGSCIQMLIQMPILFALYRVFLNVPAYVPAVKEKFSVLVTEIMSIDGFADKMTSFVDKIKIAGLSVDFTATDTNVLHNYIVDVLYKMNTSGWSELKNVFGNLTNLDATEKSLEKLNYFLGLNISNSPWNIMTTGFKSGAYLLAIGALLIPVISFLTQRLNIKLMPTASTGENDAMAQQMKTMNLMMPLFSFVMCFTVPVGLGICLLYTSPSPRDCS
;
A
#
# COMPACT_ATOMS: atom_id res chain seq x y z
N MET A 1 13.41 6.74 28.48
CA MET A 1 14.07 5.66 27.71
C MET A 1 13.05 5.20 26.68
N SER A 2 13.24 5.62 25.43
CA SER A 2 12.41 5.15 24.33
C SER A 2 12.92 3.75 23.99
N GLU A 3 12.18 2.71 24.35
CA GLU A 3 12.38 1.39 23.81
C GLU A 3 12.39 1.54 22.27
N ILE A 4 13.53 1.25 21.66
CA ILE A 4 13.65 1.13 20.21
C ILE A 4 12.98 -0.21 19.88
N ILE A 5 11.69 -0.17 19.79
CA ILE A 5 10.85 -1.25 19.28
C ILE A 5 11.16 -1.31 17.77
N LEU A 6 11.42 -2.50 17.22
CA LEU A 6 11.50 -2.81 15.80
C LEU A 6 10.93 -1.67 14.96
N THR A 7 11.64 -1.14 14.01
CA THR A 7 11.37 0.12 13.30
C THR A 7 9.88 0.42 13.05
N GLN A 8 9.12 0.57 14.14
CA GLN A 8 7.79 1.17 14.09
C GLN A 8 7.98 2.59 13.59
N TYR A 9 7.24 2.93 12.59
CA TYR A 9 7.33 4.27 12.03
C TYR A 9 6.89 5.33 13.07
N ASN A 10 7.83 6.16 13.50
CA ASN A 10 7.62 7.19 14.54
C ASN A 10 7.39 8.60 13.98
N GLY A 11 6.99 8.73 12.72
CA GLY A 11 6.61 10.03 12.13
C GLY A 11 5.46 10.68 12.89
N LYS A 12 5.51 12.00 13.08
CA LYS A 12 4.55 12.77 13.91
C LYS A 12 3.07 12.55 13.51
N ILE A 13 2.77 12.37 12.22
CA ILE A 13 1.41 12.19 11.71
C ILE A 13 1.10 10.72 11.42
N LEU A 14 1.98 10.05 10.69
CA LEU A 14 1.75 8.66 10.27
C LEU A 14 2.03 7.64 11.39
N GLY A 15 2.86 7.98 12.37
CA GLY A 15 3.20 7.08 13.48
C GLY A 15 1.97 6.64 14.29
N PRO A 16 1.14 7.57 14.80
CA PRO A 16 -0.08 7.21 15.52
C PRO A 16 -1.04 6.36 14.68
N ILE A 17 -1.21 6.70 13.39
CA ILE A 17 -2.07 5.94 12.48
C ILE A 17 -1.52 4.52 12.27
N ALA A 18 -0.23 4.38 12.04
CA ALA A 18 0.42 3.08 11.88
C ALA A 18 0.31 2.21 13.15
N LYS A 19 0.42 2.81 14.35
CA LYS A 19 0.23 2.10 15.62
C LYS A 19 -1.19 1.57 15.78
N VAL A 20 -2.21 2.36 15.47
CA VAL A 20 -3.62 1.93 15.51
C VAL A 20 -3.87 0.80 14.51
N LEU A 21 -3.41 0.95 13.28
CA LEU A 21 -3.54 -0.09 12.25
C LEU A 21 -2.80 -1.38 12.62
N GLY A 22 -1.61 -1.25 13.19
CA GLY A 22 -0.83 -2.37 13.70
C GLY A 22 -1.52 -3.09 14.87
N TRP A 23 -2.12 -2.35 15.79
CA TRP A 23 -2.90 -2.92 16.89
C TRP A 23 -4.12 -3.71 16.38
N ILE A 24 -4.87 -3.16 15.41
CA ILE A 24 -5.99 -3.87 14.77
C ILE A 24 -5.48 -5.13 14.06
N MET A 25 -4.37 -5.03 13.33
CA MET A 25 -3.77 -6.16 12.62
C MET A 25 -3.35 -7.28 13.58
N ASN A 26 -2.75 -6.93 14.71
CA ASN A 26 -2.38 -7.89 15.76
C ASN A 26 -3.62 -8.58 16.35
N GLY A 27 -4.70 -7.82 16.61
CA GLY A 27 -5.98 -8.37 17.05
C GLY A 27 -6.57 -9.36 16.05
N ILE A 28 -6.57 -9.02 14.75
CA ILE A 28 -7.03 -9.91 13.67
C ILE A 28 -6.20 -11.20 13.65
N TYR A 29 -4.86 -11.08 13.70
CA TYR A 29 -3.96 -12.22 13.69
C TYR A 29 -4.24 -13.14 14.89
N TYR A 30 -4.39 -12.57 16.09
CA TYR A 30 -4.70 -13.31 17.30
C TYR A 30 -6.04 -14.08 17.17
N VAL A 31 -7.09 -13.43 16.67
CA VAL A 31 -8.41 -14.06 16.48
C VAL A 31 -8.32 -15.19 15.45
N LEU A 32 -7.65 -14.98 14.32
CA LEU A 32 -7.49 -16.01 13.29
C LEU A 32 -6.70 -17.21 13.78
N ASN A 33 -5.63 -16.96 14.54
CA ASN A 33 -4.80 -18.03 15.09
C ASN A 33 -5.52 -18.78 16.20
N SER A 34 -6.17 -18.09 17.16
CA SER A 34 -6.79 -18.74 18.33
C SER A 34 -8.08 -19.49 18.00
N LEU A 35 -8.91 -18.96 17.07
CA LEU A 35 -10.21 -19.57 16.74
C LEU A 35 -10.13 -20.57 15.58
N PHE A 36 -9.27 -20.30 14.59
CA PHE A 36 -9.24 -21.07 13.35
C PHE A 36 -7.89 -21.76 13.09
N GLY A 37 -6.88 -21.51 13.93
CA GLY A 37 -5.53 -22.04 13.72
C GLY A 37 -4.86 -21.52 12.42
N ILE A 38 -5.36 -20.39 11.89
CA ILE A 38 -4.89 -19.83 10.62
C ILE A 38 -3.82 -18.77 10.89
N GLU A 39 -2.60 -19.07 10.51
CA GLU A 39 -1.47 -18.16 10.58
C GLU A 39 -1.15 -17.63 9.17
N ASN A 40 -1.91 -16.65 8.67
CA ASN A 40 -1.71 -16.11 7.35
C ASN A 40 -1.83 -14.57 7.34
N ILE A 41 -0.72 -13.90 7.03
CA ILE A 41 -0.65 -12.42 6.99
C ILE A 41 -1.49 -11.86 5.83
N GLY A 42 -1.57 -12.57 4.70
CA GLY A 42 -2.39 -12.13 3.56
C GLY A 42 -3.86 -12.03 3.92
N LEU A 43 -4.38 -13.01 4.67
CA LEU A 43 -5.75 -12.98 5.15
C LEU A 43 -5.95 -11.84 6.18
N CYS A 44 -4.97 -11.62 7.06
CA CYS A 44 -5.00 -10.48 7.99
C CYS A 44 -5.07 -9.13 7.24
N ILE A 45 -4.31 -8.98 6.15
CA ILE A 45 -4.32 -7.77 5.31
C ILE A 45 -5.70 -7.55 4.68
N ILE A 46 -6.33 -8.60 4.17
CA ILE A 46 -7.67 -8.50 3.56
C ILE A 46 -8.71 -8.07 4.61
N ILE A 47 -8.72 -8.73 5.77
CA ILE A 47 -9.66 -8.40 6.84
C ILE A 47 -9.41 -6.98 7.36
N LEU A 48 -8.16 -6.58 7.58
CA LEU A 48 -7.80 -5.22 7.97
C LEU A 48 -8.30 -4.20 6.94
N THR A 49 -8.14 -4.49 5.66
CA THR A 49 -8.62 -3.65 4.57
C THR A 49 -10.14 -3.50 4.62
N LEU A 50 -10.88 -4.59 4.82
CA LEU A 50 -12.34 -4.56 4.95
C LEU A 50 -12.79 -3.73 6.16
N ILE A 51 -12.11 -3.85 7.31
CA ILE A 51 -12.40 -3.05 8.50
C ILE A 51 -12.19 -1.56 8.23
N ILE A 52 -11.08 -1.19 7.58
CA ILE A 52 -10.80 0.20 7.22
C ILE A 52 -11.89 0.75 6.30
N TYR A 53 -12.33 -0.03 5.29
CA TYR A 53 -13.41 0.40 4.40
C TYR A 53 -14.75 0.52 5.12
N ALA A 54 -15.05 -0.38 6.04
CA ALA A 54 -16.25 -0.27 6.88
C ALA A 54 -16.22 1.02 7.72
N CYS A 55 -15.07 1.36 8.31
CA CYS A 55 -14.89 2.61 9.05
C CYS A 55 -14.99 3.87 8.16
N LEU A 56 -14.48 3.79 6.93
CA LEU A 56 -14.53 4.90 5.97
C LEU A 56 -15.84 4.95 5.16
N PHE A 57 -16.73 3.97 5.33
CA PHE A 57 -17.98 3.89 4.57
C PHE A 57 -18.82 5.17 4.60
N PRO A 58 -19.07 5.83 5.75
CA PRO A 58 -19.87 7.05 5.78
C PRO A 58 -19.23 8.20 4.96
N LEU A 59 -17.89 8.22 4.89
CA LEU A 59 -17.16 9.20 4.10
C LEU A 59 -17.24 8.90 2.60
N THR A 60 -17.04 7.63 2.22
CA THR A 60 -17.14 7.19 0.82
C THR A 60 -18.56 7.33 0.28
N TYR A 61 -19.58 7.10 1.10
CA TYR A 61 -20.98 7.34 0.74
C TYR A 61 -21.25 8.82 0.40
N LYS A 62 -20.75 9.76 1.21
CA LYS A 62 -20.87 11.21 0.92
C LYS A 62 -20.16 11.58 -0.39
N GLN A 63 -18.99 10.98 -0.66
CA GLN A 63 -18.26 11.20 -1.91
C GLN A 63 -19.04 10.68 -3.13
N GLN A 64 -19.65 9.50 -3.04
CA GLN A 64 -20.45 8.94 -4.13
C GLN A 64 -21.71 9.80 -4.40
N LYS A 65 -22.35 10.29 -3.34
CA LYS A 65 -23.46 11.25 -3.48
C LYS A 65 -23.01 12.52 -4.21
N PHE A 66 -21.84 13.08 -3.84
CA PHE A 66 -21.24 14.22 -4.54
C PHE A 66 -20.97 13.90 -6.02
N SER A 67 -20.41 12.72 -6.33
CA SER A 67 -20.16 12.30 -7.71
C SER A 67 -21.43 12.22 -8.55
N LYS A 68 -22.53 11.66 -8.01
CA LYS A 68 -23.85 11.64 -8.69
C LYS A 68 -24.44 13.04 -8.91
N LEU A 69 -24.32 13.93 -7.93
CA LEU A 69 -24.76 15.31 -8.06
C LEU A 69 -23.93 16.09 -9.08
N SER A 70 -22.64 15.84 -9.14
CA SER A 70 -21.73 16.43 -10.14
C SER A 70 -22.16 16.09 -11.57
N GLN A 71 -22.72 14.89 -11.83
CA GLN A 71 -23.28 14.55 -13.14
C GLN A 71 -24.44 15.47 -13.52
N LYS A 72 -25.34 15.76 -12.56
CA LYS A 72 -26.50 16.64 -12.80
C LYS A 72 -26.08 18.12 -12.97
N MET A 73 -25.01 18.53 -12.31
CA MET A 73 -24.47 19.89 -12.40
C MET A 73 -23.68 20.12 -13.70
N ASN A 74 -23.14 19.07 -14.28
CA ASN A 74 -22.21 19.13 -15.42
C ASN A 74 -22.74 19.98 -16.61
N PRO A 75 -24.01 19.84 -17.08
CA PRO A 75 -24.53 20.66 -18.18
C PRO A 75 -24.58 22.16 -17.82
N GLU A 76 -24.92 22.53 -16.58
CA GLU A 76 -24.94 23.91 -16.14
C GLU A 76 -23.51 24.49 -16.06
N LEU A 77 -22.55 23.72 -15.53
CA LEU A 77 -21.14 24.11 -15.47
C LEU A 77 -20.53 24.31 -16.87
N GLN A 78 -20.87 23.41 -17.81
CA GLN A 78 -20.44 23.56 -19.20
C GLN A 78 -21.04 24.78 -19.89
N ALA A 79 -22.29 25.14 -19.61
CA ALA A 79 -22.91 26.36 -20.14
C ALA A 79 -22.18 27.62 -19.65
N ILE A 80 -21.83 27.65 -18.35
CA ILE A 80 -21.04 28.76 -17.78
C ILE A 80 -19.66 28.84 -18.46
N GLN A 81 -18.95 27.73 -18.60
CA GLN A 81 -17.64 27.70 -19.24
C GLN A 81 -17.70 28.15 -20.71
N LYS A 82 -18.72 27.71 -21.46
CA LYS A 82 -18.94 28.15 -22.83
C LYS A 82 -19.19 29.66 -22.93
N LYS A 83 -19.95 30.22 -21.98
CA LYS A 83 -20.25 31.65 -21.89
C LYS A 83 -19.00 32.54 -21.73
N TYR A 84 -17.98 32.01 -21.02
CA TYR A 84 -16.74 32.73 -20.70
C TYR A 84 -15.51 32.24 -21.50
N LYS A 85 -15.66 31.28 -22.43
CA LYS A 85 -14.56 30.62 -23.16
C LYS A 85 -13.56 31.57 -23.83
N ASN A 86 -14.02 32.72 -24.33
CA ASN A 86 -13.18 33.68 -25.05
C ASN A 86 -12.86 34.94 -24.23
N LYS A 87 -13.24 34.98 -22.96
CA LYS A 87 -13.04 36.14 -22.08
C LYS A 87 -11.96 35.78 -21.06
N ARG A 88 -10.78 36.38 -21.21
CA ARG A 88 -9.62 36.15 -20.32
C ARG A 88 -9.33 37.31 -19.38
N ASP A 89 -10.19 38.31 -19.36
CA ASP A 89 -10.11 39.46 -18.46
C ASP A 89 -10.44 39.02 -17.02
N GLN A 90 -9.81 39.67 -16.05
CA GLN A 90 -9.92 39.34 -14.63
C GLN A 90 -11.36 39.40 -14.11
N VAL A 91 -12.13 40.37 -14.62
CA VAL A 91 -13.55 40.56 -14.25
C VAL A 91 -14.42 39.39 -14.75
N SER A 92 -14.18 38.90 -15.98
CA SER A 92 -14.92 37.76 -16.52
C SER A 92 -14.56 36.48 -15.82
N MET A 93 -13.30 36.29 -15.42
CA MET A 93 -12.85 35.13 -14.64
C MET A 93 -13.51 35.12 -13.25
N GLN A 94 -13.63 36.27 -12.61
CA GLN A 94 -14.31 36.41 -11.31
C GLN A 94 -15.80 36.07 -11.41
N LYS A 95 -16.50 36.62 -12.42
CA LYS A 95 -17.90 36.29 -12.69
C LYS A 95 -18.14 34.84 -13.00
N MET A 96 -17.21 34.17 -13.75
CA MET A 96 -17.29 32.75 -14.00
C MET A 96 -17.16 31.93 -12.70
N GLN A 97 -16.29 32.36 -11.78
CA GLN A 97 -16.14 31.69 -10.47
C GLN A 97 -17.41 31.88 -9.61
N GLU A 98 -17.97 33.08 -9.60
CA GLU A 98 -19.24 33.38 -8.86
C GLU A 98 -20.41 32.56 -9.40
N GLU A 99 -20.62 32.50 -10.72
CA GLU A 99 -21.68 31.70 -11.33
C GLU A 99 -21.44 30.19 -11.06
N THR A 100 -20.21 29.73 -11.12
CA THR A 100 -19.83 28.34 -10.79
C THR A 100 -20.14 28.02 -9.33
N GLN A 101 -19.82 28.94 -8.41
CA GLN A 101 -20.10 28.78 -6.99
C GLN A 101 -21.61 28.77 -6.69
N MET A 102 -22.42 29.58 -7.40
CA MET A 102 -23.89 29.57 -7.30
C MET A 102 -24.46 28.19 -7.71
N VAL A 103 -23.93 27.55 -8.75
CA VAL A 103 -24.35 26.21 -9.15
C VAL A 103 -24.04 25.21 -8.03
N TYR A 104 -22.83 25.21 -7.44
CA TYR A 104 -22.50 24.35 -6.31
C TYR A 104 -23.44 24.57 -5.11
N GLN A 105 -23.77 25.82 -4.77
CA GLN A 105 -24.71 26.16 -3.71
C GLN A 105 -26.13 25.67 -4.01
N LYS A 106 -26.61 25.84 -5.26
CA LYS A 106 -27.93 25.36 -5.71
C LYS A 106 -28.10 23.83 -5.49
N TYR A 107 -27.04 23.03 -5.69
CA TYR A 107 -27.08 21.60 -5.48
C TYR A 107 -26.64 21.17 -4.07
N GLY A 108 -26.31 22.11 -3.18
CA GLY A 108 -25.92 21.86 -1.79
C GLY A 108 -24.63 21.04 -1.65
N VAL A 109 -23.68 21.22 -2.58
CA VAL A 109 -22.40 20.50 -2.60
C VAL A 109 -21.22 21.46 -2.56
N SER A 110 -20.10 20.99 -2.00
CA SER A 110 -18.85 21.76 -1.97
C SER A 110 -17.86 21.24 -2.99
N PRO A 111 -17.18 22.07 -3.77
CA PRO A 111 -16.14 21.64 -4.70
C PRO A 111 -14.96 20.97 -4.01
N THR A 112 -14.75 21.23 -2.71
CA THR A 112 -13.67 20.63 -1.91
C THR A 112 -13.99 19.23 -1.40
N GLY A 113 -15.24 18.75 -1.54
CA GLY A 113 -15.67 17.46 -0.97
C GLY A 113 -14.89 16.25 -1.47
N SER A 114 -14.49 16.24 -2.76
CA SER A 114 -13.67 15.18 -3.33
C SER A 114 -12.20 15.23 -2.90
N CYS A 115 -11.66 16.44 -2.67
CA CYS A 115 -10.27 16.62 -2.23
C CYS A 115 -10.06 16.16 -0.79
N ILE A 116 -11.05 16.33 0.09
CA ILE A 116 -10.98 15.91 1.50
C ILE A 116 -10.79 14.39 1.58
N GLN A 117 -11.49 13.62 0.75
CA GLN A 117 -11.32 12.16 0.68
C GLN A 117 -9.86 11.79 0.39
N MET A 118 -9.25 12.41 -0.61
CA MET A 118 -7.86 12.14 -0.98
C MET A 118 -6.89 12.49 0.16
N LEU A 119 -7.14 13.61 0.86
CA LEU A 119 -6.33 14.04 2.00
C LEU A 119 -6.39 13.06 3.17
N ILE A 120 -7.54 12.40 3.40
CA ILE A 120 -7.70 11.38 4.45
C ILE A 120 -7.13 10.04 3.99
N GLN A 121 -7.35 9.65 2.73
CA GLN A 121 -6.93 8.35 2.20
C GLN A 121 -5.40 8.20 2.11
N MET A 122 -4.68 9.27 1.72
CA MET A 122 -3.22 9.21 1.53
C MET A 122 -2.46 8.87 2.81
N PRO A 123 -2.69 9.53 3.97
CA PRO A 123 -2.04 9.13 5.22
C PRO A 123 -2.31 7.68 5.64
N ILE A 124 -3.55 7.20 5.43
CA ILE A 124 -3.93 5.82 5.75
C ILE A 124 -3.16 4.84 4.85
N LEU A 125 -3.09 5.11 3.55
CA LEU A 125 -2.36 4.27 2.59
C LEU A 125 -0.86 4.21 2.93
N PHE A 126 -0.23 5.35 3.24
CA PHE A 126 1.18 5.38 3.65
C PHE A 126 1.42 4.68 4.99
N ALA A 127 0.51 4.81 5.95
CA ALA A 127 0.60 4.10 7.22
C ALA A 127 0.46 2.59 7.04
N LEU A 128 -0.49 2.12 6.21
CA LEU A 128 -0.63 0.72 5.83
C LEU A 128 0.63 0.17 5.16
N TYR A 129 1.19 0.92 4.22
CA TYR A 129 2.45 0.56 3.57
C TYR A 129 3.57 0.33 4.59
N ARG A 130 3.69 1.23 5.59
CA ARG A 130 4.68 1.10 6.67
C ARG A 130 4.43 -0.12 7.56
N VAL A 131 3.16 -0.41 7.88
CA VAL A 131 2.79 -1.60 8.67
C VAL A 131 3.14 -2.88 7.91
N PHE A 132 2.84 -2.97 6.62
CA PHE A 132 3.10 -4.17 5.82
C PHE A 132 4.58 -4.41 5.55
N LEU A 133 5.39 -3.36 5.44
CA LEU A 133 6.84 -3.50 5.34
C LEU A 133 7.50 -3.95 6.64
N ASN A 134 6.82 -3.83 7.78
CA ASN A 134 7.38 -4.11 9.10
C ASN A 134 6.39 -4.87 9.99
N VAL A 135 5.71 -5.90 9.45
CA VAL A 135 4.72 -6.70 10.19
C VAL A 135 5.25 -7.22 11.54
N PRO A 136 6.49 -7.74 11.65
CA PRO A 136 7.02 -8.18 12.95
C PRO A 136 7.11 -7.09 14.02
N ALA A 137 7.14 -5.82 13.61
CA ALA A 137 7.13 -4.68 14.55
C ALA A 137 5.74 -4.43 15.18
N TYR A 138 4.69 -4.91 14.52
CA TYR A 138 3.30 -4.68 14.94
C TYR A 138 2.61 -5.95 15.43
N VAL A 139 3.08 -7.13 15.01
CA VAL A 139 2.52 -8.46 15.38
C VAL A 139 3.60 -9.27 16.09
N PRO A 140 3.63 -9.26 17.45
CA PRO A 140 4.67 -9.92 18.23
C PRO A 140 4.80 -11.43 17.93
N ALA A 141 3.70 -12.13 17.68
CA ALA A 141 3.72 -13.54 17.32
C ALA A 141 4.48 -13.83 16.02
N VAL A 142 4.48 -12.89 15.08
CA VAL A 142 5.30 -13.00 13.86
C VAL A 142 6.78 -12.76 14.17
N LYS A 143 7.10 -11.79 15.03
CA LYS A 143 8.47 -11.54 15.50
C LYS A 143 9.08 -12.77 16.17
N GLU A 144 8.29 -13.44 17.02
CA GLU A 144 8.74 -14.61 17.79
C GLU A 144 9.19 -15.76 16.89
N LYS A 145 8.61 -15.91 15.69
CA LYS A 145 9.03 -16.94 14.73
C LYS A 145 10.46 -16.76 14.22
N PHE A 146 11.02 -15.56 14.32
CA PHE A 146 12.41 -15.28 13.98
C PHE A 146 13.37 -15.48 15.15
N SER A 147 12.86 -15.46 16.39
CA SER A 147 13.69 -15.32 17.61
C SER A 147 14.76 -16.42 17.71
N VAL A 148 14.42 -17.66 17.38
CA VAL A 148 15.37 -18.78 17.45
C VAL A 148 16.51 -18.62 16.46
N LEU A 149 16.21 -18.32 15.19
CA LEU A 149 17.22 -18.09 14.16
C LEU A 149 18.07 -16.85 14.45
N VAL A 150 17.46 -15.77 14.96
CA VAL A 150 18.18 -14.55 15.32
C VAL A 150 19.14 -14.80 16.47
N THR A 151 18.73 -15.57 17.47
CA THR A 151 19.62 -15.95 18.60
C THR A 151 20.77 -16.81 18.09
N GLU A 152 20.52 -17.74 17.18
CA GLU A 152 21.56 -18.56 16.54
C GLU A 152 22.56 -17.70 15.76
N ILE A 153 22.09 -16.74 14.94
CA ILE A 153 22.96 -15.80 14.20
C ILE A 153 23.82 -14.98 15.17
N MET A 154 23.22 -14.44 16.23
CA MET A 154 23.93 -13.60 17.22
C MET A 154 24.95 -14.38 18.06
N SER A 155 24.83 -15.70 18.16
CA SER A 155 25.81 -16.57 18.85
C SER A 155 27.08 -16.83 18.04
N ILE A 156 27.11 -16.46 16.76
CA ILE A 156 28.26 -16.71 15.87
C ILE A 156 29.28 -15.57 16.02
N ASP A 157 30.55 -15.91 16.24
CA ASP A 157 31.61 -14.92 16.30
C ASP A 157 31.70 -14.10 15.01
N GLY A 158 31.79 -12.77 15.18
CA GLY A 158 31.82 -11.81 14.07
C GLY A 158 30.50 -11.70 13.30
N PHE A 159 29.34 -12.01 13.93
CA PHE A 159 28.03 -11.94 13.29
C PHE A 159 27.74 -10.52 12.74
N ALA A 160 28.22 -9.46 13.39
CA ALA A 160 27.98 -8.09 12.97
C ALA A 160 28.59 -7.79 11.59
N ASP A 161 29.85 -8.19 11.38
CA ASP A 161 30.56 -8.02 10.10
C ASP A 161 29.93 -8.89 9.01
N LYS A 162 29.54 -10.13 9.35
CA LYS A 162 28.84 -11.05 8.45
C LYS A 162 27.47 -10.50 8.04
N MET A 163 26.70 -9.96 9.00
CA MET A 163 25.40 -9.34 8.70
C MET A 163 25.56 -8.08 7.85
N THR A 164 26.56 -7.24 8.13
CA THR A 164 26.84 -6.07 7.28
C THR A 164 27.16 -6.50 5.84
N SER A 165 28.09 -7.45 5.68
CA SER A 165 28.45 -8.00 4.36
C SER A 165 27.25 -8.63 3.65
N PHE A 166 26.38 -9.32 4.38
CA PHE A 166 25.14 -9.91 3.86
C PHE A 166 24.17 -8.83 3.35
N VAL A 167 23.89 -7.80 4.15
CA VAL A 167 22.98 -6.70 3.77
C VAL A 167 23.49 -5.94 2.55
N ASP A 168 24.79 -5.71 2.45
CA ASP A 168 25.43 -5.07 1.29
C ASP A 168 25.27 -5.90 0.00
N LYS A 169 25.30 -7.22 0.11
CA LYS A 169 25.11 -8.13 -1.03
C LYS A 169 23.66 -8.16 -1.52
N ILE A 170 22.69 -8.27 -0.59
CA ILE A 170 21.27 -8.40 -0.95
C ILE A 170 20.60 -7.06 -1.27
N LYS A 171 21.21 -5.92 -0.93
CA LYS A 171 20.78 -4.54 -1.24
C LYS A 171 19.29 -4.29 -0.98
N ILE A 172 18.86 -4.48 0.27
CA ILE A 172 17.47 -4.23 0.66
C ILE A 172 17.19 -2.71 0.62
N ALA A 173 16.29 -2.31 -0.25
CA ALA A 173 15.92 -0.89 -0.37
C ALA A 173 15.26 -0.35 0.91
N GLY A 174 15.74 0.81 1.37
CA GLY A 174 15.16 1.52 2.52
C GLY A 174 15.44 0.88 3.88
N LEU A 175 16.40 -0.05 3.96
CA LEU A 175 16.88 -0.61 5.20
C LEU A 175 18.13 0.16 5.65
N SER A 176 18.06 0.74 6.87
CA SER A 176 19.21 1.36 7.54
C SER A 176 19.39 0.62 8.87
N VAL A 177 20.41 -0.20 8.96
CA VAL A 177 20.74 -1.00 10.13
C VAL A 177 22.19 -0.76 10.54
N ASP A 178 22.42 -0.72 11.84
CA ASP A 178 23.75 -0.58 12.43
C ASP A 178 23.99 -1.77 13.38
N PHE A 179 24.77 -2.73 12.91
CA PHE A 179 25.10 -3.93 13.68
C PHE A 179 26.22 -3.71 14.70
N THR A 180 26.74 -2.47 14.85
CA THR A 180 27.70 -2.09 15.90
C THR A 180 27.01 -1.64 17.19
N ALA A 181 25.69 -1.58 17.21
CA ALA A 181 24.90 -1.20 18.38
C ALA A 181 25.21 -2.11 19.57
N THR A 182 25.30 -1.51 20.76
CA THR A 182 25.62 -2.25 22.02
C THR A 182 24.38 -2.91 22.65
N ASP A 183 23.18 -2.47 22.28
CA ASP A 183 21.92 -3.01 22.81
C ASP A 183 21.52 -4.27 22.04
N THR A 184 21.53 -5.40 22.75
CA THR A 184 21.16 -6.72 22.20
C THR A 184 19.75 -6.75 21.63
N ASN A 185 18.79 -6.01 22.23
CA ASN A 185 17.41 -5.96 21.71
C ASN A 185 17.34 -5.18 20.39
N VAL A 186 18.15 -4.14 20.25
CA VAL A 186 18.25 -3.37 18.99
C VAL A 186 18.83 -4.24 17.89
N LEU A 187 19.92 -4.94 18.18
CA LEU A 187 20.54 -5.89 17.24
C LEU A 187 19.55 -6.99 16.81
N HIS A 188 18.89 -7.59 17.79
CA HIS A 188 17.85 -8.60 17.51
C HIS A 188 16.79 -8.04 16.55
N ASN A 189 16.31 -6.83 16.80
CA ASN A 189 15.29 -6.18 15.97
C ASN A 189 15.81 -5.88 14.56
N TYR A 190 17.05 -5.45 14.40
CA TYR A 190 17.65 -5.20 13.09
C TYR A 190 17.78 -6.51 12.28
N ILE A 191 18.19 -7.60 12.91
CA ILE A 191 18.27 -8.90 12.23
C ILE A 191 16.88 -9.37 11.81
N VAL A 192 15.85 -9.24 12.67
CA VAL A 192 14.46 -9.56 12.29
C VAL A 192 14.00 -8.73 11.09
N ASP A 193 14.29 -7.43 11.07
CA ASP A 193 13.93 -6.55 9.94
C ASP A 193 14.62 -6.98 8.64
N VAL A 194 15.88 -7.38 8.70
CA VAL A 194 16.62 -7.91 7.54
C VAL A 194 15.98 -9.21 7.05
N LEU A 195 15.77 -10.18 7.94
CA LEU A 195 15.21 -11.49 7.61
C LEU A 195 13.79 -11.38 7.05
N TYR A 196 12.97 -10.47 7.58
CA TYR A 196 11.60 -10.26 7.10
C TYR A 196 11.54 -9.61 5.72
N LYS A 197 12.47 -8.69 5.43
CA LYS A 197 12.49 -7.91 4.17
C LYS A 197 13.25 -8.59 3.03
N MET A 198 14.01 -9.64 3.31
CA MET A 198 14.74 -10.32 2.26
C MET A 198 13.79 -11.14 1.36
N ASN A 199 14.19 -11.28 0.13
CA ASN A 199 13.50 -12.11 -0.86
C ASN A 199 13.94 -13.58 -0.76
N THR A 200 13.32 -14.45 -1.55
CA THR A 200 13.64 -15.88 -1.56
C THR A 200 15.12 -16.18 -1.84
N SER A 201 15.79 -15.38 -2.70
CA SER A 201 17.24 -15.54 -2.94
C SER A 201 18.10 -15.15 -1.74
N GLY A 202 17.59 -14.29 -0.85
CA GLY A 202 18.27 -13.91 0.38
C GLY A 202 18.49 -15.07 1.35
N TRP A 203 17.56 -16.05 1.40
CA TRP A 203 17.72 -17.24 2.23
C TRP A 203 18.92 -18.09 1.81
N SER A 204 19.10 -18.28 0.50
CA SER A 204 20.26 -18.99 -0.04
C SER A 204 21.57 -18.26 0.25
N GLU A 205 21.58 -16.92 0.13
CA GLU A 205 22.76 -16.10 0.43
C GLU A 205 23.08 -16.06 1.93
N LEU A 206 22.07 -16.08 2.79
CA LEU A 206 22.25 -16.18 4.24
C LEU A 206 22.97 -17.49 4.60
N LYS A 207 22.59 -18.60 3.96
CA LYS A 207 23.26 -19.90 4.11
C LYS A 207 24.71 -19.87 3.64
N ASN A 208 25.00 -19.15 2.56
CA ASN A 208 26.37 -18.99 2.04
C ASN A 208 27.27 -18.18 3.01
N VAL A 209 26.71 -17.14 3.64
CA VAL A 209 27.48 -16.25 4.54
C VAL A 209 27.69 -16.86 5.92
N PHE A 210 26.66 -17.51 6.47
CA PHE A 210 26.68 -18.04 7.84
C PHE A 210 26.99 -19.52 7.93
N GLY A 211 26.93 -20.25 6.81
CA GLY A 211 27.12 -21.72 6.79
C GLY A 211 25.89 -22.47 7.30
N ASN A 212 26.09 -23.51 8.08
CA ASN A 212 25.02 -24.36 8.57
C ASN A 212 24.34 -23.74 9.79
N LEU A 213 23.28 -22.96 9.54
CA LEU A 213 22.32 -22.52 10.56
C LEU A 213 21.27 -23.62 10.74
N THR A 214 21.16 -24.17 11.95
CA THR A 214 20.29 -25.31 12.27
C THR A 214 18.81 -24.95 12.10
N ASN A 215 18.45 -23.72 12.44
CA ASN A 215 17.06 -23.25 12.46
C ASN A 215 16.64 -22.51 11.20
N LEU A 216 17.52 -22.38 10.19
CA LEU A 216 17.24 -21.61 8.98
C LEU A 216 16.07 -22.22 8.19
N ASP A 217 16.15 -23.50 7.83
CA ASP A 217 15.12 -24.17 7.02
C ASP A 217 13.76 -24.24 7.74
N ALA A 218 13.77 -24.40 9.07
CA ALA A 218 12.55 -24.39 9.88
C ALA A 218 11.89 -23.01 9.92
N THR A 219 12.71 -21.96 10.05
CA THR A 219 12.23 -20.58 10.04
C THR A 219 11.70 -20.19 8.66
N GLU A 220 12.43 -20.53 7.59
CA GLU A 220 11.99 -20.28 6.20
C GLU A 220 10.63 -20.93 5.92
N LYS A 221 10.43 -22.21 6.24
CA LYS A 221 9.15 -22.90 6.09
C LYS A 221 8.02 -22.29 6.92
N SER A 222 8.34 -21.83 8.13
CA SER A 222 7.35 -21.16 8.99
C SER A 222 6.89 -19.83 8.38
N LEU A 223 7.81 -19.08 7.78
CA LEU A 223 7.53 -17.81 7.10
C LEU A 223 6.83 -18.02 5.75
N GLU A 224 7.14 -19.11 5.04
CA GLU A 224 6.38 -19.49 3.87
C GLU A 224 4.90 -19.65 4.19
N LYS A 225 4.55 -20.39 5.25
CA LYS A 225 3.16 -20.52 5.69
C LYS A 225 2.49 -19.18 5.99
N LEU A 226 3.22 -18.27 6.62
CA LEU A 226 2.72 -16.94 6.98
C LEU A 226 2.48 -16.04 5.78
N ASN A 227 3.40 -16.05 4.82
CA ASN A 227 3.47 -15.08 3.74
C ASN A 227 2.84 -15.58 2.42
N TYR A 228 2.58 -16.89 2.29
CA TYR A 228 1.97 -17.41 1.07
C TYR A 228 0.45 -17.28 1.12
N PHE A 229 -0.07 -16.47 0.21
CA PHE A 229 -1.49 -16.30 -0.02
C PHE A 229 -1.81 -16.56 -1.50
N LEU A 230 -2.72 -17.49 -1.79
CA LEU A 230 -3.05 -17.93 -3.16
C LEU A 230 -1.81 -18.38 -3.98
N GLY A 231 -0.82 -18.97 -3.32
CA GLY A 231 0.42 -19.43 -3.96
C GLY A 231 1.46 -18.34 -4.23
N LEU A 232 1.17 -17.07 -3.86
CA LEU A 232 2.07 -15.94 -4.02
C LEU A 232 2.62 -15.50 -2.66
N ASN A 233 3.92 -15.22 -2.59
CA ASN A 233 4.51 -14.59 -1.42
C ASN A 233 4.14 -13.11 -1.39
N ILE A 234 3.28 -12.73 -0.43
CA ILE A 234 2.74 -11.36 -0.30
C ILE A 234 3.77 -10.32 0.11
N SER A 235 4.90 -10.72 0.67
CA SER A 235 6.00 -9.82 1.04
C SER A 235 6.85 -9.44 -0.18
N ASN A 236 6.85 -10.25 -1.23
CA ASN A 236 7.58 -9.98 -2.46
C ASN A 236 6.81 -9.02 -3.38
N SER A 237 7.54 -8.25 -4.18
CA SER A 237 6.92 -7.46 -5.25
C SER A 237 6.55 -8.35 -6.45
N PRO A 238 5.47 -8.02 -7.19
CA PRO A 238 5.11 -8.73 -8.42
C PRO A 238 6.27 -8.80 -9.43
N TRP A 239 7.07 -7.73 -9.52
CA TRP A 239 8.26 -7.70 -10.37
C TRP A 239 9.27 -8.79 -9.99
N ASN A 240 9.53 -8.95 -8.69
CA ASN A 240 10.48 -9.94 -8.20
C ASN A 240 9.97 -11.37 -8.44
N ILE A 241 8.70 -11.65 -8.12
CA ILE A 241 8.08 -12.96 -8.37
C ILE A 241 8.10 -13.31 -9.86
N MET A 242 7.82 -12.32 -10.72
CA MET A 242 7.81 -12.50 -12.16
C MET A 242 9.20 -12.83 -12.70
N THR A 243 10.21 -12.05 -12.32
CA THR A 243 11.60 -12.25 -12.79
C THR A 243 12.21 -13.56 -12.29
N THR A 244 11.96 -13.93 -11.04
CA THR A 244 12.42 -15.21 -10.47
C THR A 244 11.63 -16.40 -11.05
N GLY A 245 10.32 -16.27 -11.22
CA GLY A 245 9.46 -17.29 -11.80
C GLY A 245 9.84 -17.63 -13.25
N PHE A 246 10.16 -16.64 -14.08
CA PHE A 246 10.66 -16.88 -15.43
C PHE A 246 12.02 -17.57 -15.45
N LYS A 247 12.91 -17.22 -14.51
CA LYS A 247 14.25 -17.88 -14.41
C LYS A 247 14.18 -19.31 -13.90
N SER A 248 13.25 -19.60 -13.00
CA SER A 248 13.09 -20.93 -12.39
C SER A 248 12.13 -21.87 -13.15
N GLY A 249 11.51 -21.41 -14.24
CA GLY A 249 10.49 -22.17 -14.99
C GLY A 249 9.10 -22.20 -14.35
N ALA A 250 8.88 -21.46 -13.27
CA ALA A 250 7.60 -21.37 -12.57
C ALA A 250 6.66 -20.34 -13.25
N TYR A 251 6.32 -20.58 -14.51
CA TYR A 251 5.54 -19.64 -15.35
C TYR A 251 4.17 -19.32 -14.78
N LEU A 252 3.52 -20.25 -14.09
CA LEU A 252 2.20 -20.05 -13.51
C LEU A 252 2.23 -18.99 -12.40
N LEU A 253 3.28 -19.00 -11.57
CA LEU A 253 3.51 -17.99 -10.53
C LEU A 253 3.84 -16.61 -11.13
N ALA A 254 4.64 -16.59 -12.19
CA ALA A 254 4.98 -15.36 -12.90
C ALA A 254 3.74 -14.70 -13.51
N ILE A 255 2.86 -15.49 -14.13
CA ILE A 255 1.59 -15.02 -14.69
C ILE A 255 0.64 -14.55 -13.57
N GLY A 256 0.53 -15.31 -12.49
CA GLY A 256 -0.27 -14.93 -11.31
C GLY A 256 0.16 -13.59 -10.72
N ALA A 257 1.47 -13.34 -10.60
CA ALA A 257 2.02 -12.07 -10.13
C ALA A 257 1.72 -10.91 -11.10
N LEU A 258 1.76 -11.15 -12.42
CA LEU A 258 1.42 -10.16 -13.45
C LEU A 258 -0.06 -9.79 -13.44
N LEU A 259 -0.95 -10.73 -13.10
CA LEU A 259 -2.39 -10.46 -13.07
C LEU A 259 -2.76 -9.37 -12.05
N ILE A 260 -2.05 -9.25 -10.93
CA ILE A 260 -2.36 -8.26 -9.89
C ILE A 260 -2.26 -6.82 -10.42
N PRO A 261 -1.12 -6.34 -10.98
CA PRO A 261 -1.05 -5.01 -11.57
C PRO A 261 -2.03 -4.81 -12.73
N VAL A 262 -2.23 -5.83 -13.59
CA VAL A 262 -3.13 -5.75 -14.73
C VAL A 262 -4.59 -5.58 -14.29
N ILE A 263 -5.07 -6.39 -13.34
CA ILE A 263 -6.44 -6.29 -12.82
C ILE A 263 -6.61 -4.94 -12.10
N SER A 264 -5.61 -4.49 -11.32
CA SER A 264 -5.63 -3.18 -10.67
C SER A 264 -5.75 -2.04 -11.68
N PHE A 265 -4.99 -2.10 -12.76
CA PHE A 265 -5.08 -1.11 -13.85
C PHE A 265 -6.45 -1.14 -14.55
N LEU A 266 -6.96 -2.32 -14.89
CA LEU A 266 -8.25 -2.47 -15.55
C LEU A 266 -9.42 -1.97 -14.67
N THR A 267 -9.42 -2.30 -13.39
CA THR A 267 -10.43 -1.82 -12.44
C THR A 267 -10.38 -0.31 -12.27
N GLN A 268 -9.19 0.30 -12.18
CA GLN A 268 -9.05 1.75 -12.12
C GLN A 268 -9.49 2.43 -13.42
N ARG A 269 -9.15 1.88 -14.59
CA ARG A 269 -9.61 2.39 -15.90
C ARG A 269 -11.12 2.30 -16.04
N LEU A 270 -11.72 1.18 -15.58
CA LEU A 270 -13.15 1.01 -15.58
C LEU A 270 -13.83 2.03 -14.65
N ASN A 271 -13.31 2.25 -13.47
CA ASN A 271 -13.81 3.25 -12.53
C ASN A 271 -13.77 4.65 -13.12
N ILE A 272 -12.65 5.05 -13.76
CA ILE A 272 -12.55 6.38 -14.40
C ILE A 272 -13.57 6.51 -15.56
N LYS A 273 -13.75 5.47 -16.36
CA LYS A 273 -14.76 5.49 -17.43
C LYS A 273 -16.19 5.57 -16.89
N LEU A 274 -16.46 4.98 -15.74
CA LEU A 274 -17.77 4.98 -15.09
C LEU A 274 -17.98 6.23 -14.22
N MET A 275 -16.90 6.92 -13.83
CA MET A 275 -16.99 8.24 -13.22
C MET A 275 -17.30 9.27 -14.29
N PRO A 276 -18.38 10.05 -14.11
CA PRO A 276 -18.65 11.16 -15.01
C PRO A 276 -17.58 12.23 -14.75
N THR A 277 -16.67 12.34 -15.66
CA THR A 277 -15.79 13.50 -15.74
C THR A 277 -16.61 14.70 -16.17
N ALA A 278 -16.48 15.81 -15.45
CA ALA A 278 -16.92 17.09 -15.98
C ALA A 278 -16.21 17.28 -17.32
N SER A 279 -16.95 17.10 -18.42
CA SER A 279 -16.44 17.33 -19.75
C SER A 279 -16.32 18.87 -19.92
N THR A 280 -15.23 19.43 -19.46
CA THR A 280 -14.78 20.75 -19.83
C THR A 280 -14.52 20.74 -21.35
N GLY A 281 -14.92 21.81 -22.04
CA GLY A 281 -14.82 21.89 -23.51
C GLY A 281 -13.43 21.51 -24.04
N GLU A 282 -13.38 20.95 -25.24
CA GLU A 282 -12.21 20.31 -25.85
C GLU A 282 -10.90 21.14 -25.90
N ASN A 283 -10.98 22.43 -25.64
CA ASN A 283 -9.87 23.39 -25.78
C ASN A 283 -9.44 24.13 -24.49
N ASP A 284 -9.98 23.75 -23.31
CA ASP A 284 -9.56 24.37 -22.06
C ASP A 284 -8.35 23.66 -21.46
N ALA A 285 -7.32 24.44 -21.05
CA ALA A 285 -6.11 23.93 -20.39
C ALA A 285 -6.45 23.05 -19.18
N MET A 286 -7.53 23.39 -18.43
CA MET A 286 -8.02 22.63 -17.28
C MET A 286 -8.62 21.26 -17.71
N ALA A 287 -9.34 21.20 -18.84
CA ALA A 287 -9.87 19.96 -19.39
C ALA A 287 -8.76 19.02 -19.87
N GLN A 288 -7.75 19.59 -20.50
CA GLN A 288 -6.57 18.85 -20.95
C GLN A 288 -5.76 18.34 -19.77
N GLN A 289 -5.61 19.13 -18.70
CA GLN A 289 -4.96 18.72 -17.46
C GLN A 289 -5.73 17.58 -16.77
N MET A 290 -7.07 17.64 -16.70
CA MET A 290 -7.89 16.57 -16.16
C MET A 290 -7.83 15.29 -17.01
N LYS A 291 -7.86 15.39 -18.34
CA LYS A 291 -7.67 14.23 -19.24
C LYS A 291 -6.30 13.58 -19.02
N THR A 292 -5.25 14.39 -18.93
CA THR A 292 -3.88 13.91 -18.66
C THR A 292 -3.80 13.25 -17.28
N MET A 293 -4.36 13.85 -16.24
CA MET A 293 -4.37 13.29 -14.89
C MET A 293 -5.14 11.96 -14.83
N ASN A 294 -6.30 11.87 -15.50
CA ASN A 294 -7.10 10.64 -15.59
C ASN A 294 -6.40 9.52 -16.37
N LEU A 295 -5.48 9.84 -17.28
CA LEU A 295 -4.68 8.85 -17.98
C LEU A 295 -3.42 8.48 -17.20
N MET A 296 -2.74 9.48 -16.60
CA MET A 296 -1.47 9.28 -15.91
C MET A 296 -1.64 8.56 -14.56
N MET A 297 -2.74 8.81 -13.83
CA MET A 297 -2.95 8.24 -12.50
C MET A 297 -3.06 6.70 -12.51
N PRO A 298 -3.85 6.05 -13.39
CA PRO A 298 -3.84 4.59 -13.51
C PRO A 298 -2.51 4.02 -13.98
N LEU A 299 -1.82 4.73 -14.88
CA LEU A 299 -0.51 4.30 -15.36
C LEU A 299 0.54 4.35 -14.25
N PHE A 300 0.56 5.41 -13.46
CA PHE A 300 1.44 5.52 -12.29
C PHE A 300 1.13 4.42 -11.27
N SER A 301 -0.14 4.18 -10.98
CA SER A 301 -0.56 3.11 -10.08
C SER A 301 -0.18 1.72 -10.60
N PHE A 302 -0.27 1.49 -11.92
CA PHE A 302 0.18 0.25 -12.56
C PHE A 302 1.68 0.01 -12.35
N VAL A 303 2.52 1.02 -12.62
CA VAL A 303 3.97 0.92 -12.41
C VAL A 303 4.30 0.71 -10.92
N MET A 304 3.63 1.45 -10.03
CA MET A 304 3.81 1.30 -8.58
C MET A 304 3.43 -0.10 -8.10
N CYS A 305 2.37 -0.71 -8.64
CA CYS A 305 1.96 -2.07 -8.29
C CYS A 305 3.02 -3.14 -8.58
N PHE A 306 3.94 -2.91 -9.52
CA PHE A 306 5.07 -3.83 -9.75
C PHE A 306 6.14 -3.75 -8.67
N THR A 307 6.30 -2.61 -8.04
CA THR A 307 7.38 -2.35 -7.07
C THR A 307 6.97 -2.56 -5.63
N VAL A 308 5.68 -2.38 -5.33
CA VAL A 308 5.15 -2.60 -3.97
C VAL A 308 4.91 -4.10 -3.69
N PRO A 309 4.94 -4.53 -2.41
CA PRO A 309 4.58 -5.90 -2.05
C PRO A 309 3.18 -6.28 -2.56
N VAL A 310 3.02 -7.55 -2.97
CA VAL A 310 1.75 -8.11 -3.47
C VAL A 310 0.58 -7.83 -2.54
N GLY A 311 0.79 -7.93 -1.22
CA GLY A 311 -0.23 -7.63 -0.21
C GLY A 311 -0.79 -6.21 -0.34
N LEU A 312 0.05 -5.21 -0.62
CA LEU A 312 -0.40 -3.84 -0.87
C LEU A 312 -1.09 -3.70 -2.24
N GLY A 313 -0.62 -4.41 -3.25
CA GLY A 313 -1.26 -4.47 -4.57
C GLY A 313 -2.71 -4.98 -4.48
N ILE A 314 -2.97 -5.98 -3.64
CA ILE A 314 -4.31 -6.48 -3.35
C ILE A 314 -5.16 -5.40 -2.67
N CYS A 315 -4.62 -4.65 -1.72
CA CYS A 315 -5.34 -3.52 -1.12
C CYS A 315 -5.71 -2.46 -2.17
N LEU A 316 -4.80 -2.13 -3.09
CA LEU A 316 -5.06 -1.16 -4.15
C LEU A 316 -6.17 -1.61 -5.12
N LEU A 317 -6.37 -2.91 -5.32
CA LEU A 317 -7.51 -3.48 -6.05
C LEU A 317 -8.85 -3.10 -5.40
N TYR A 318 -8.92 -3.14 -4.07
CA TYR A 318 -10.14 -2.82 -3.32
C TYR A 318 -10.32 -1.31 -3.08
N THR A 319 -9.26 -0.49 -3.23
CA THR A 319 -9.34 0.97 -2.99
C THR A 319 -10.05 1.75 -4.09
N SER A 320 -10.43 1.10 -5.16
CA SER A 320 -11.19 1.73 -6.24
C SER A 320 -12.68 1.75 -5.88
N PRO A 321 -13.30 2.90 -5.53
CA PRO A 321 -14.73 2.95 -5.25
C PRO A 321 -15.52 2.49 -6.47
N SER A 322 -16.29 1.42 -6.32
CA SER A 322 -17.15 0.92 -7.40
C SER A 322 -18.39 1.81 -7.54
N PRO A 323 -18.74 2.28 -8.74
CA PRO A 323 -19.96 3.06 -8.96
C PRO A 323 -21.24 2.23 -8.82
N ARG A 324 -21.14 0.90 -8.70
CA ARG A 324 -22.30 -0.02 -8.65
C ARG A 324 -22.98 -0.13 -7.29
N ASP A 325 -22.35 0.31 -6.21
CA ASP A 325 -22.88 0.14 -4.86
C ASP A 325 -23.99 1.13 -4.49
N CYS A 326 -24.55 1.84 -5.46
CA CYS A 326 -25.62 2.82 -5.30
C CYS A 326 -26.68 2.73 -6.40
N SER A 327 -27.16 1.55 -6.72
CA SER A 327 -28.43 1.39 -7.45
C SER A 327 -29.59 1.23 -6.49
#